data_833b06bcc06b8189ed3f0e3d496dbc57
#
_entry.id   833b06bcc06b8189ed3f0e3d496dbc57
#
_cell.length_a   1.000
_cell.length_b   1.000
_cell.length_c   1.000
_cell.angle_alpha   90.00
_cell.angle_beta   90.00
_cell.angle_gamma   90.00
#
_symmetry.space_group_name_H-M   'P 1'
#
loop_
_entity.id
_entity.type
_entity.pdbx_description
1 polymer ?
#
loop_
_entity_poly.entity_id
_entity_poly.type
_entity_poly.pdbx_seq_one_letter_code
_entity_poly.pdbx_strand_id
1 'polypeptide(L)'
;MSTIIYPSPIFGPVHSRRLGISLGINLLPADGKVCSFDCIYCECGFNEDHRPTLPMPTRQEVAEKLEEKLKQMAADGQLPDVLTFAGNGEPTCHPHFAEIIDDTISLRNQYCPSAKVSVLSNSTMIHRPQVHDALMKVDNNILKLDTVDPIYINKVDHPNGTYDVETIIERLKAFNGHVIIQTMFMRGECKGESVDNTGEEYVAPWLEAVKQIAPQMVMIYTIDRETPAQGLQKATHEQLDAIRDKVIAAGIPCTASY
;
A
#
# COMPACT_ATOMS: atom_id res chain seq x y z
N MET A 1 21.72 -4.29 -6.95
CA MET A 1 20.53 -3.57 -6.48
C MET A 1 20.00 -4.31 -5.27
N SER A 2 19.80 -3.60 -4.19
CA SER A 2 19.40 -4.24 -2.92
C SER A 2 17.89 -4.05 -2.76
N THR A 3 17.11 -4.93 -3.39
CA THR A 3 15.69 -5.05 -3.15
C THR A 3 15.44 -5.70 -1.79
N ILE A 4 14.34 -5.36 -1.12
CA ILE A 4 14.04 -5.80 0.25
C ILE A 4 12.97 -6.88 0.18
N ILE A 5 13.31 -8.07 0.70
CA ILE A 5 12.32 -9.11 1.02
C ILE A 5 12.16 -9.12 2.55
N TYR A 6 10.96 -8.82 3.00
CA TYR A 6 10.63 -8.73 4.42
C TYR A 6 10.38 -10.10 5.02
N PRO A 7 10.74 -10.31 6.31
CA PRO A 7 10.31 -11.51 7.02
C PRO A 7 8.78 -11.69 6.99
N SER A 8 8.34 -12.93 7.05
CA SER A 8 6.93 -13.32 7.11
C SER A 8 6.72 -14.29 8.28
N PRO A 9 5.59 -14.26 9.00
CA PRO A 9 4.45 -13.36 8.78
C PRO A 9 4.57 -12.00 9.50
N ILE A 10 5.50 -11.81 10.44
CA ILE A 10 5.64 -10.58 11.24
C ILE A 10 7.04 -10.01 11.08
N PHE A 11 7.14 -8.70 10.89
CA PHE A 11 8.41 -7.98 10.81
C PHE A 11 8.37 -6.63 11.54
N GLY A 12 9.53 -6.14 11.91
CA GLY A 12 9.67 -4.91 12.68
C GLY A 12 9.66 -5.13 14.19
N PRO A 13 9.28 -4.10 15.00
CA PRO A 13 8.66 -2.85 14.57
C PRO A 13 9.60 -1.97 13.73
N VAL A 14 9.02 -1.18 12.83
CA VAL A 14 9.72 -0.17 12.03
C VAL A 14 9.16 1.22 12.30
N HIS A 15 10.00 2.25 12.22
CA HIS A 15 9.53 3.62 12.34
C HIS A 15 9.00 4.11 11.00
N SER A 16 7.68 4.19 10.89
CA SER A 16 7.01 4.69 9.68
C SER A 16 6.94 6.21 9.71
N ARG A 17 7.39 6.87 8.63
CA ARG A 17 7.26 8.33 8.47
C ARG A 17 5.81 8.81 8.49
N ARG A 18 4.87 7.93 8.17
CA ARG A 18 3.43 8.23 8.01
C ARG A 18 2.55 7.73 9.15
N LEU A 19 2.97 6.66 9.82
CA LEU A 19 2.08 5.90 10.71
C LEU A 19 2.66 5.69 12.13
N GLY A 20 3.84 6.23 12.45
CA GLY A 20 4.48 6.03 13.75
C GLY A 20 5.20 4.66 13.88
N ILE A 21 5.21 4.08 15.07
CA ILE A 21 5.79 2.75 15.33
C ILE A 21 4.88 1.69 14.72
N SER A 22 5.33 1.10 13.60
CA SER A 22 4.56 0.15 12.82
C SER A 22 5.07 -1.27 13.01
N LEU A 23 4.20 -2.18 13.45
CA LEU A 23 4.44 -3.62 13.37
C LEU A 23 3.89 -4.14 12.05
N GLY A 24 4.78 -4.68 11.21
CA GLY A 24 4.43 -5.16 9.87
C GLY A 24 3.85 -6.58 9.91
N ILE A 25 2.81 -6.80 9.12
CA ILE A 25 2.18 -8.09 8.87
C ILE A 25 2.33 -8.41 7.38
N ASN A 26 3.19 -9.39 7.07
CA ASN A 26 3.48 -9.84 5.72
C ASN A 26 2.78 -11.20 5.47
N LEU A 27 1.72 -11.18 4.67
CA LEU A 27 0.93 -12.37 4.35
C LEU A 27 1.50 -13.20 3.19
N LEU A 28 2.66 -12.80 2.68
CA LEU A 28 3.26 -13.39 1.49
C LEU A 28 4.51 -14.18 1.88
N PRO A 29 5.05 -15.02 0.98
CA PRO A 29 6.20 -15.85 1.30
C PRO A 29 7.39 -15.06 1.84
N ALA A 30 8.17 -15.68 2.75
CA ALA A 30 9.33 -15.04 3.36
C ALA A 30 10.55 -14.96 2.42
N ASP A 31 10.53 -15.69 1.32
CA ASP A 31 11.64 -15.82 0.36
C ASP A 31 11.36 -15.20 -1.01
N GLY A 32 10.20 -14.55 -1.18
CA GLY A 32 9.88 -13.98 -2.48
C GLY A 32 8.65 -13.10 -2.52
N LYS A 33 8.36 -12.57 -3.70
CA LYS A 33 7.29 -11.61 -3.96
C LYS A 33 6.09 -12.27 -4.63
N VAL A 34 4.89 -11.98 -4.13
CA VAL A 34 3.61 -12.32 -4.78
C VAL A 34 2.76 -11.06 -4.89
N CYS A 35 2.65 -10.53 -6.10
CA CYS A 35 1.91 -9.31 -6.35
C CYS A 35 1.16 -9.40 -7.69
N SER A 36 -0.02 -8.79 -7.74
CA SER A 36 -0.79 -8.61 -8.97
C SER A 36 -0.29 -7.46 -9.86
N PHE A 37 0.61 -6.62 -9.34
CA PHE A 37 1.37 -5.60 -10.05
C PHE A 37 2.86 -5.94 -10.08
N ASP A 38 3.57 -5.28 -11.00
CA ASP A 38 5.03 -5.38 -11.09
C ASP A 38 5.67 -4.00 -11.26
N CYS A 39 5.32 -3.09 -10.31
CA CYS A 39 5.68 -1.67 -10.39
C CYS A 39 7.19 -1.47 -10.51
N ILE A 40 7.60 -0.59 -11.44
CA ILE A 40 9.02 -0.29 -11.71
C ILE A 40 9.74 0.37 -10.52
N TYR A 41 9.00 0.89 -9.54
CA TYR A 41 9.54 1.53 -8.34
C TYR A 41 9.40 0.68 -7.06
N CYS A 42 9.00 -0.59 -7.17
CA CYS A 42 8.72 -1.44 -6.02
C CYS A 42 9.99 -1.77 -5.22
N GLU A 43 10.02 -1.45 -3.93
CA GLU A 43 11.14 -1.77 -3.04
C GLU A 43 11.44 -3.28 -2.97
N CYS A 44 10.44 -4.12 -3.21
CA CYS A 44 10.57 -5.57 -3.22
C CYS A 44 11.11 -6.15 -4.56
N GLY A 45 11.45 -5.30 -5.53
CA GLY A 45 11.92 -5.74 -6.84
C GLY A 45 10.79 -6.19 -7.78
N PHE A 46 11.17 -6.79 -8.90
CA PHE A 46 10.23 -7.39 -9.83
C PHE A 46 9.78 -8.78 -9.38
N ASN A 47 8.60 -9.21 -9.82
CA ASN A 47 8.06 -10.54 -9.49
C ASN A 47 8.97 -11.67 -9.99
N GLU A 48 9.65 -11.49 -11.12
CA GLU A 48 10.56 -12.51 -11.69
C GLU A 48 11.87 -12.64 -10.93
N ASP A 49 12.35 -11.55 -10.30
CA ASP A 49 13.61 -11.54 -9.54
C ASP A 49 13.50 -12.28 -8.21
N HIS A 50 12.29 -12.39 -7.67
CA HIS A 50 12.01 -12.91 -6.34
C HIS A 50 10.84 -13.91 -6.35
N ARG A 51 10.91 -14.92 -7.24
CA ARG A 51 9.91 -16.00 -7.26
C ARG A 51 10.01 -16.83 -6.00
N PRO A 52 8.94 -16.90 -5.18
CA PRO A 52 8.99 -17.65 -3.94
C PRO A 52 9.03 -19.17 -4.18
N THR A 53 9.69 -19.86 -3.26
CA THR A 53 9.67 -21.32 -3.15
C THR A 53 8.92 -21.78 -1.91
N LEU A 54 8.80 -20.91 -0.90
CA LEU A 54 8.03 -21.15 0.31
C LEU A 54 6.55 -20.83 0.09
N PRO A 55 5.62 -21.47 0.82
CA PRO A 55 4.22 -21.13 0.80
C PRO A 55 3.96 -19.78 1.51
N MET A 56 2.78 -19.21 1.29
CA MET A 56 2.27 -18.16 2.14
C MET A 56 2.05 -18.68 3.56
N PRO A 57 2.21 -17.85 4.62
CA PRO A 57 1.91 -18.26 5.97
C PRO A 57 0.43 -18.63 6.10
N THR A 58 0.13 -19.63 6.89
CA THR A 58 -1.26 -19.99 7.21
C THR A 58 -1.90 -18.94 8.13
N ARG A 59 -3.24 -18.86 8.14
CA ARG A 59 -3.99 -18.01 9.08
C ARG A 59 -3.52 -18.24 10.53
N GLN A 60 -3.35 -19.51 10.91
CA GLN A 60 -2.93 -19.89 12.27
C GLN A 60 -1.53 -19.38 12.59
N GLU A 61 -0.56 -19.54 11.68
CA GLU A 61 0.81 -19.03 11.86
C GLU A 61 0.83 -17.51 12.01
N VAL A 62 0.03 -16.79 11.22
CA VAL A 62 -0.08 -15.32 11.35
C VAL A 62 -0.61 -14.95 12.74
N ALA A 63 -1.70 -15.58 13.19
CA ALA A 63 -2.31 -15.28 14.49
C ALA A 63 -1.36 -15.58 15.65
N GLU A 64 -0.73 -16.76 15.65
CA GLU A 64 0.23 -17.18 16.70
C GLU A 64 1.46 -16.25 16.76
N LYS A 65 2.05 -15.92 15.62
CA LYS A 65 3.23 -15.04 15.58
C LYS A 65 2.90 -13.59 15.92
N LEU A 66 1.73 -13.11 15.53
CA LEU A 66 1.27 -11.78 15.91
C LEU A 66 1.03 -11.71 17.42
N GLU A 67 0.33 -12.70 17.99
CA GLU A 67 0.08 -12.75 19.44
C GLU A 67 1.39 -12.82 20.24
N GLU A 68 2.33 -13.70 19.86
CA GLU A 68 3.66 -13.81 20.46
C GLU A 68 4.38 -12.45 20.47
N LYS A 69 4.38 -11.76 19.32
CA LYS A 69 5.06 -10.47 19.19
C LYS A 69 4.40 -9.37 20.01
N LEU A 70 3.07 -9.31 20.03
CA LEU A 70 2.32 -8.32 20.81
C LEU A 70 2.51 -8.53 22.32
N LYS A 71 2.54 -9.78 22.80
CA LYS A 71 2.87 -10.10 24.20
C LYS A 71 4.26 -9.63 24.58
N GLN A 72 5.25 -9.89 23.72
CA GLN A 72 6.61 -9.40 23.93
C GLN A 72 6.66 -7.87 24.01
N MET A 73 6.07 -7.19 23.03
CA MET A 73 6.07 -5.71 22.99
C MET A 73 5.35 -5.10 24.19
N ALA A 74 4.27 -5.73 24.66
CA ALA A 74 3.58 -5.30 25.87
C ALA A 74 4.45 -5.47 27.12
N ALA A 75 5.18 -6.57 27.24
CA ALA A 75 6.12 -6.80 28.36
C ALA A 75 7.28 -5.80 28.36
N ASP A 76 7.75 -5.41 27.16
CA ASP A 76 8.82 -4.42 27.00
C ASP A 76 8.32 -2.96 27.14
N GLY A 77 7.02 -2.74 27.30
CA GLY A 77 6.40 -1.41 27.38
C GLY A 77 6.46 -0.60 26.08
N GLN A 78 6.62 -1.24 24.94
CA GLN A 78 6.79 -0.61 23.63
C GLN A 78 5.71 -1.09 22.64
N LEU A 79 4.47 -0.71 22.91
CA LEU A 79 3.35 -1.06 22.03
C LEU A 79 3.44 -0.34 20.67
N PRO A 80 2.96 -0.97 19.58
CA PRO A 80 2.91 -0.32 18.28
C PRO A 80 1.81 0.74 18.25
N ASP A 81 2.01 1.78 17.42
CA ASP A 81 0.96 2.73 17.05
C ASP A 81 0.03 2.14 15.99
N VAL A 82 0.57 1.22 15.17
CA VAL A 82 -0.16 0.63 14.04
C VAL A 82 0.31 -0.79 13.73
N LEU A 83 -0.64 -1.64 13.38
CA LEU A 83 -0.43 -2.96 12.75
C LEU A 83 -0.66 -2.79 11.25
N THR A 84 0.38 -2.98 10.42
CA THR A 84 0.31 -2.64 9.00
C THR A 84 0.46 -3.88 8.14
N PHE A 85 -0.58 -4.21 7.38
CA PHE A 85 -0.50 -5.21 6.32
C PHE A 85 0.25 -4.64 5.12
N ALA A 86 1.48 -5.12 4.94
CA ALA A 86 2.40 -4.73 3.89
C ALA A 86 3.49 -5.82 3.76
N GLY A 87 4.41 -5.67 2.83
CA GLY A 87 5.56 -6.57 2.71
C GLY A 87 5.79 -7.01 1.26
N ASN A 88 5.92 -8.30 1.04
CA ASN A 88 6.41 -8.87 -0.22
C ASN A 88 5.36 -8.97 -1.33
N GLY A 89 4.61 -7.89 -1.57
CA GLY A 89 3.61 -7.79 -2.65
C GLY A 89 2.23 -7.36 -2.18
N GLU A 90 1.15 -8.01 -2.68
CA GLU A 90 -0.23 -7.60 -2.46
C GLU A 90 -0.92 -8.46 -1.37
N PRO A 91 -1.20 -7.92 -0.18
CA PRO A 91 -1.75 -8.69 0.94
C PRO A 91 -3.13 -9.27 0.65
N THR A 92 -3.95 -8.60 -0.16
CA THR A 92 -5.31 -9.08 -0.51
C THR A 92 -5.31 -10.28 -1.46
N CYS A 93 -4.14 -10.70 -1.96
CA CYS A 93 -3.97 -11.96 -2.68
C CYS A 93 -4.03 -13.19 -1.76
N HIS A 94 -3.83 -13.01 -0.45
CA HIS A 94 -3.87 -14.13 0.49
C HIS A 94 -5.29 -14.75 0.55
N PRO A 95 -5.45 -16.08 0.44
CA PRO A 95 -6.77 -16.72 0.38
C PRO A 95 -7.62 -16.51 1.64
N HIS A 96 -6.98 -16.35 2.80
CA HIS A 96 -7.63 -16.12 4.10
C HIS A 96 -7.47 -14.67 4.59
N PHE A 97 -7.34 -13.70 3.67
CA PHE A 97 -7.13 -12.29 4.04
C PHE A 97 -8.19 -11.76 5.01
N ALA A 98 -9.46 -12.03 4.73
CA ALA A 98 -10.57 -11.50 5.53
C ALA A 98 -10.56 -12.05 6.97
N GLU A 99 -10.34 -13.36 7.12
CA GLU A 99 -10.29 -14.00 8.43
C GLU A 99 -9.05 -13.55 9.24
N ILE A 100 -7.92 -13.31 8.56
CA ILE A 100 -6.72 -12.79 9.21
C ILE A 100 -6.93 -11.34 9.69
N ILE A 101 -7.68 -10.53 8.96
CA ILE A 101 -8.08 -9.19 9.43
C ILE A 101 -8.89 -9.30 10.72
N ASP A 102 -9.88 -10.22 10.79
CA ASP A 102 -10.70 -10.41 11.98
C ASP A 102 -9.86 -10.86 13.20
N ASP A 103 -8.94 -11.81 13.00
CA ASP A 103 -8.00 -12.26 14.03
C ASP A 103 -7.09 -11.12 14.51
N THR A 104 -6.57 -10.32 13.57
CA THR A 104 -5.70 -9.18 13.87
C THR A 104 -6.42 -8.11 14.68
N ILE A 105 -7.66 -7.77 14.32
CA ILE A 105 -8.49 -6.81 15.08
C ILE A 105 -8.74 -7.33 16.49
N SER A 106 -9.03 -8.63 16.65
CA SER A 106 -9.22 -9.25 17.95
C SER A 106 -7.96 -9.17 18.82
N LEU A 107 -6.81 -9.54 18.29
CA LEU A 107 -5.53 -9.47 19.00
C LEU A 107 -5.12 -8.02 19.32
N ARG A 108 -5.33 -7.07 18.40
CA ARG A 108 -5.13 -5.65 18.63
C ARG A 108 -5.97 -5.17 19.83
N ASN A 109 -7.24 -5.49 19.85
CA ASN A 109 -8.16 -5.10 20.93
C ASN A 109 -7.73 -5.65 22.30
N GLN A 110 -7.12 -6.84 22.31
CA GLN A 110 -6.66 -7.49 23.53
C GLN A 110 -5.32 -6.91 24.06
N TYR A 111 -4.35 -6.65 23.17
CA TYR A 111 -2.96 -6.34 23.59
C TYR A 111 -2.57 -4.87 23.40
N CYS A 112 -3.13 -4.18 22.41
CA CYS A 112 -2.78 -2.80 22.08
C CYS A 112 -4.01 -2.02 21.54
N PRO A 113 -5.06 -1.81 22.36
CA PRO A 113 -6.35 -1.30 21.89
C PRO A 113 -6.31 0.10 21.28
N SER A 114 -5.27 0.88 21.54
CA SER A 114 -5.05 2.20 20.93
C SER A 114 -4.36 2.13 19.56
N ALA A 115 -3.75 0.98 19.23
CA ALA A 115 -3.11 0.82 17.92
C ALA A 115 -4.16 0.75 16.80
N LYS A 116 -3.79 1.27 15.63
CA LYS A 116 -4.61 1.17 14.42
C LYS A 116 -4.27 -0.06 13.60
N VAL A 117 -5.23 -0.56 12.83
CA VAL A 117 -5.00 -1.58 11.80
C VAL A 117 -5.02 -0.88 10.44
N SER A 118 -3.93 -1.04 9.69
CA SER A 118 -3.75 -0.44 8.37
C SER A 118 -3.50 -1.50 7.31
N VAL A 119 -4.10 -1.35 6.15
CA VAL A 119 -3.85 -2.19 4.98
C VAL A 119 -3.36 -1.33 3.82
N LEU A 120 -2.20 -1.68 3.26
CA LEU A 120 -1.71 -1.11 2.01
C LEU A 120 -2.00 -2.10 0.89
N SER A 121 -2.86 -1.71 -0.06
CA SER A 121 -3.24 -2.55 -1.19
C SER A 121 -3.14 -1.80 -2.51
N ASN A 122 -2.79 -2.53 -3.57
CA ASN A 122 -2.77 -2.01 -4.94
C ASN A 122 -4.16 -1.95 -5.60
N SER A 123 -5.22 -2.20 -4.84
CA SER A 123 -6.63 -2.10 -5.25
C SER A 123 -7.10 -3.16 -6.26
N THR A 124 -6.28 -4.13 -6.67
CA THR A 124 -6.69 -5.08 -7.71
C THR A 124 -7.76 -6.07 -7.25
N MET A 125 -7.78 -6.42 -5.95
CA MET A 125 -8.67 -7.45 -5.41
C MET A 125 -9.92 -6.91 -4.70
N ILE A 126 -10.13 -5.58 -4.69
CA ILE A 126 -11.29 -4.96 -4.00
C ILE A 126 -12.65 -5.30 -4.64
N HIS A 127 -12.64 -5.96 -5.79
CA HIS A 127 -13.85 -6.52 -6.41
C HIS A 127 -14.40 -7.75 -5.68
N ARG A 128 -13.60 -8.39 -4.83
CA ARG A 128 -14.03 -9.57 -4.05
C ARG A 128 -14.78 -9.10 -2.82
N PRO A 129 -16.06 -9.52 -2.62
CA PRO A 129 -16.87 -9.04 -1.49
C PRO A 129 -16.19 -9.22 -0.13
N GLN A 130 -15.56 -10.39 0.11
CA GLN A 130 -14.88 -10.66 1.37
C GLN A 130 -13.65 -9.74 1.59
N VAL A 131 -12.97 -9.30 0.53
CA VAL A 131 -11.86 -8.33 0.63
C VAL A 131 -12.41 -6.95 0.94
N HIS A 132 -13.44 -6.51 0.20
CA HIS A 132 -14.12 -5.25 0.47
C HIS A 132 -14.61 -5.16 1.92
N ASP A 133 -15.33 -6.18 2.39
CA ASP A 133 -15.90 -6.20 3.74
C ASP A 133 -14.82 -6.21 4.83
N ALA A 134 -13.70 -6.89 4.60
CA ALA A 134 -12.55 -6.85 5.50
C ALA A 134 -11.90 -5.46 5.55
N LEU A 135 -11.73 -4.81 4.40
CA LEU A 135 -11.18 -3.46 4.30
C LEU A 135 -12.09 -2.39 4.94
N MET A 136 -13.41 -2.63 4.99
CA MET A 136 -14.35 -1.77 5.72
C MET A 136 -14.21 -1.86 7.25
N LYS A 137 -13.53 -2.87 7.79
CA LYS A 137 -13.34 -3.07 9.24
C LYS A 137 -12.05 -2.42 9.77
N VAL A 138 -11.07 -2.15 8.91
CA VAL A 138 -9.76 -1.63 9.33
C VAL A 138 -9.81 -0.11 9.54
N ASP A 139 -8.91 0.41 10.39
CA ASP A 139 -8.87 1.84 10.69
C ASP A 139 -8.36 2.67 9.49
N ASN A 140 -7.36 2.16 8.79
CA ASN A 140 -6.75 2.82 7.65
C ASN A 140 -6.77 1.89 6.43
N ASN A 141 -7.78 2.04 5.61
CA ASN A 141 -7.91 1.36 4.31
C ASN A 141 -7.16 2.17 3.25
N ILE A 142 -5.88 1.85 3.02
CA ILE A 142 -4.98 2.61 2.16
C ILE A 142 -4.88 1.91 0.80
N LEU A 143 -5.52 2.50 -0.20
CA LEU A 143 -5.68 1.94 -1.53
C LEU A 143 -4.96 2.78 -2.59
N LYS A 144 -4.21 2.09 -3.45
CA LYS A 144 -3.39 2.72 -4.49
C LYS A 144 -4.23 3.22 -5.65
N LEU A 145 -3.95 4.47 -6.07
CA LEU A 145 -4.35 5.05 -7.34
C LEU A 145 -3.28 6.05 -7.81
N ASP A 146 -2.26 5.57 -8.54
CA ASP A 146 -1.13 6.42 -8.94
C ASP A 146 -1.45 7.35 -10.11
N THR A 147 -2.39 6.95 -10.96
CA THR A 147 -2.86 7.74 -12.11
C THR A 147 -4.17 7.16 -12.62
N VAL A 148 -4.80 7.90 -13.52
CA VAL A 148 -5.97 7.43 -14.31
C VAL A 148 -5.63 7.20 -15.77
N ASP A 149 -4.37 7.37 -16.19
CA ASP A 149 -3.91 7.12 -17.54
C ASP A 149 -3.58 5.63 -17.73
N PRO A 150 -4.32 4.88 -18.58
CA PRO A 150 -4.08 3.46 -18.81
C PRO A 150 -2.69 3.16 -19.40
N ILE A 151 -2.14 4.09 -20.20
CA ILE A 151 -0.81 3.91 -20.81
C ILE A 151 0.26 4.00 -19.72
N TYR A 152 0.14 4.99 -18.83
CA TYR A 152 1.04 5.15 -17.70
C TYR A 152 0.94 3.95 -16.74
N ILE A 153 -0.27 3.48 -16.42
CA ILE A 153 -0.49 2.30 -15.56
C ILE A 153 0.24 1.08 -16.12
N ASN A 154 0.07 0.80 -17.43
CA ASN A 154 0.76 -0.32 -18.07
C ASN A 154 2.28 -0.16 -18.07
N LYS A 155 2.79 1.07 -18.20
CA LYS A 155 4.22 1.37 -18.23
C LYS A 155 4.88 1.34 -16.85
N VAL A 156 4.17 1.71 -15.80
CA VAL A 156 4.74 1.93 -14.45
C VAL A 156 4.30 0.88 -13.45
N ASP A 157 3.03 0.53 -13.42
CA ASP A 157 2.47 -0.42 -12.47
C ASP A 157 2.52 -1.87 -12.96
N HIS A 158 2.61 -2.08 -14.26
CA HIS A 158 2.69 -3.39 -14.91
C HIS A 158 1.69 -4.40 -14.31
N PRO A 159 0.36 -4.21 -14.51
CA PRO A 159 -0.62 -5.18 -14.04
C PRO A 159 -0.38 -6.57 -14.66
N ASN A 160 -0.42 -7.64 -13.86
CA ASN A 160 -0.25 -9.02 -14.31
C ASN A 160 -1.52 -9.59 -15.00
N GLY A 161 -2.58 -8.81 -15.08
CA GLY A 161 -3.85 -9.18 -15.69
C GLY A 161 -4.57 -7.96 -16.22
N THR A 162 -5.82 -8.15 -16.65
CA THR A 162 -6.66 -7.04 -17.10
C THR A 162 -6.88 -6.04 -15.94
N TYR A 163 -6.53 -4.80 -16.18
CA TYR A 163 -6.74 -3.70 -15.24
C TYR A 163 -7.45 -2.55 -15.97
N ASP A 164 -8.65 -2.26 -15.53
CA ASP A 164 -9.46 -1.15 -16.03
C ASP A 164 -9.62 -0.11 -14.92
N VAL A 165 -8.98 1.04 -15.08
CA VAL A 165 -8.93 2.09 -14.07
C VAL A 165 -10.30 2.69 -13.76
N GLU A 166 -11.18 2.80 -14.74
CA GLU A 166 -12.54 3.32 -14.53
C GLU A 166 -13.32 2.39 -13.60
N THR A 167 -13.24 1.08 -13.85
CA THR A 167 -13.83 0.06 -12.97
C THR A 167 -13.23 0.12 -11.55
N ILE A 168 -11.93 0.37 -11.42
CA ILE A 168 -11.30 0.53 -10.09
C ILE A 168 -11.83 1.78 -9.38
N ILE A 169 -11.96 2.91 -10.07
CA ILE A 169 -12.54 4.13 -9.50
C ILE A 169 -13.96 3.88 -8.98
N GLU A 170 -14.82 3.20 -9.74
CA GLU A 170 -16.17 2.85 -9.28
C GLU A 170 -16.16 1.96 -8.03
N ARG A 171 -15.21 1.03 -7.94
CA ARG A 171 -15.03 0.18 -6.75
C ARG A 171 -14.48 0.96 -5.55
N LEU A 172 -13.60 1.93 -5.76
CA LEU A 172 -13.10 2.83 -4.72
C LEU A 172 -14.22 3.71 -4.16
N LYS A 173 -15.13 4.18 -5.01
CA LYS A 173 -16.34 4.93 -4.59
C LYS A 173 -17.25 4.10 -3.68
N ALA A 174 -17.31 2.78 -3.89
CA ALA A 174 -18.15 1.88 -3.08
C ALA A 174 -17.73 1.80 -1.59
N PHE A 175 -16.52 2.26 -1.23
CA PHE A 175 -16.11 2.40 0.17
C PHE A 175 -16.78 3.59 0.88
N ASN A 176 -17.55 4.43 0.18
CA ASN A 176 -18.32 5.53 0.75
C ASN A 176 -17.49 6.45 1.68
N GLY A 177 -16.29 6.78 1.26
CA GLY A 177 -15.34 7.62 2.01
C GLY A 177 -14.44 6.86 3.00
N HIS A 178 -14.73 5.58 3.32
CA HIS A 178 -13.84 4.78 4.17
C HIS A 178 -12.62 4.24 3.38
N VAL A 179 -11.91 5.16 2.78
CA VAL A 179 -10.71 4.88 1.97
C VAL A 179 -9.72 6.02 2.08
N ILE A 180 -8.46 5.69 2.12
CA ILE A 180 -7.33 6.61 1.96
C ILE A 180 -6.70 6.32 0.60
N ILE A 181 -6.67 7.29 -0.29
CA ILE A 181 -5.98 7.12 -1.57
C ILE A 181 -4.49 7.35 -1.36
N GLN A 182 -3.68 6.39 -1.80
CA GLN A 182 -2.24 6.50 -1.79
C GLN A 182 -1.71 6.59 -3.22
N THR A 183 -0.88 7.60 -3.48
CA THR A 183 -0.35 7.90 -4.82
C THR A 183 1.14 8.16 -4.79
N MET A 184 1.87 7.43 -5.65
CA MET A 184 3.28 7.68 -5.94
C MET A 184 3.41 8.74 -7.01
N PHE A 185 4.16 9.81 -6.71
CA PHE A 185 4.64 10.78 -7.71
C PHE A 185 6.14 10.66 -7.87
N MET A 186 6.59 10.55 -9.10
CA MET A 186 8.00 10.41 -9.42
C MET A 186 8.32 11.09 -10.74
N ARG A 187 9.60 11.19 -11.05
CA ARG A 187 10.15 11.72 -12.30
C ARG A 187 11.16 10.75 -12.89
N GLY A 188 11.72 11.12 -14.01
CA GLY A 188 12.80 10.37 -14.66
C GLY A 188 12.33 9.62 -15.89
N GLU A 189 13.14 8.65 -16.26
CA GLU A 189 12.93 7.85 -17.47
C GLU A 189 13.12 6.37 -17.16
N CYS A 190 12.35 5.54 -17.82
CA CYS A 190 12.52 4.08 -17.81
C CYS A 190 12.51 3.58 -19.24
N LYS A 191 13.55 2.84 -19.63
CA LYS A 191 13.71 2.29 -21.01
C LYS A 191 13.59 3.36 -22.11
N GLY A 192 14.05 4.59 -21.85
CA GLY A 192 14.02 5.71 -22.78
C GLY A 192 12.69 6.45 -22.89
N GLU A 193 11.73 6.14 -22.05
CA GLU A 193 10.44 6.82 -21.97
C GLU A 193 10.28 7.55 -20.63
N SER A 194 9.68 8.75 -20.68
CA SER A 194 9.36 9.50 -19.45
C SER A 194 8.38 8.74 -18.58
N VAL A 195 8.66 8.77 -17.26
CA VAL A 195 7.77 8.25 -16.20
C VAL A 195 7.40 9.36 -15.20
N ASP A 196 7.56 10.62 -15.61
CA ASP A 196 7.16 11.77 -14.81
C ASP A 196 5.63 11.90 -14.82
N ASN A 197 5.00 11.76 -13.65
CA ASN A 197 3.56 11.95 -13.46
C ASN A 197 3.22 13.18 -12.62
N THR A 198 4.19 14.09 -12.42
CA THR A 198 3.99 15.32 -11.65
C THR A 198 3.38 16.46 -12.47
N GLY A 199 3.30 16.30 -13.80
CA GLY A 199 2.71 17.26 -14.73
C GLY A 199 1.20 17.37 -14.62
N GLU A 200 0.65 18.51 -15.08
CA GLU A 200 -0.79 18.80 -15.00
C GLU A 200 -1.64 17.81 -15.80
N GLU A 201 -1.08 17.26 -16.88
CA GLU A 201 -1.70 16.24 -17.73
C GLU A 201 -2.03 14.94 -16.97
N TYR A 202 -1.27 14.63 -15.91
CA TYR A 202 -1.53 13.48 -15.02
C TYR A 202 -2.28 13.92 -13.76
N VAL A 203 -1.88 15.03 -13.15
CA VAL A 203 -2.42 15.49 -11.87
C VAL A 203 -3.88 15.94 -11.98
N ALA A 204 -4.28 16.67 -13.03
CA ALA A 204 -5.63 17.16 -13.15
C ALA A 204 -6.67 16.03 -13.29
N PRO A 205 -6.56 15.06 -14.22
CA PRO A 205 -7.54 13.98 -14.34
C PRO A 205 -7.52 13.04 -13.11
N TRP A 206 -6.35 12.81 -12.49
CA TRP A 206 -6.24 12.07 -11.23
C TRP A 206 -7.01 12.77 -10.11
N LEU A 207 -6.86 14.09 -9.95
CA LEU A 207 -7.57 14.85 -8.93
C LEU A 207 -9.09 14.81 -9.14
N GLU A 208 -9.57 14.86 -10.37
CA GLU A 208 -11.00 14.72 -10.66
C GLU A 208 -11.53 13.32 -10.26
N ALA A 209 -10.76 12.26 -10.49
CA ALA A 209 -11.11 10.93 -10.01
C ALA A 209 -11.10 10.86 -8.46
N VAL A 210 -10.10 11.44 -7.81
CA VAL A 210 -10.04 11.53 -6.34
C VAL A 210 -11.26 12.26 -5.76
N LYS A 211 -11.69 13.35 -6.38
CA LYS A 211 -12.94 14.07 -5.98
C LYS A 211 -14.18 13.17 -6.11
N GLN A 212 -14.27 12.36 -7.16
CA GLN A 212 -15.38 11.42 -7.36
C GLN A 212 -15.38 10.29 -6.32
N ILE A 213 -14.19 9.79 -5.94
CA ILE A 213 -14.02 8.77 -4.90
C ILE A 213 -14.40 9.34 -3.54
N ALA A 214 -14.16 10.63 -3.31
CA ALA A 214 -14.39 11.33 -2.05
C ALA A 214 -13.75 10.61 -0.83
N PRO A 215 -12.43 10.33 -0.86
CA PRO A 215 -11.76 9.62 0.22
C PRO A 215 -11.70 10.47 1.49
N GLN A 216 -11.53 9.80 2.65
CA GLN A 216 -11.30 10.53 3.92
C GLN A 216 -9.96 11.29 3.93
N MET A 217 -8.98 10.85 3.15
CA MET A 217 -7.66 11.48 3.05
C MET A 217 -6.94 11.00 1.78
N VAL A 218 -5.98 11.78 1.33
CA VAL A 218 -4.99 11.40 0.32
C VAL A 218 -3.60 11.39 0.94
N MET A 219 -2.81 10.36 0.64
CA MET A 219 -1.40 10.25 1.00
C MET A 219 -0.57 10.25 -0.29
N ILE A 220 0.12 11.34 -0.57
CA ILE A 220 1.08 11.37 -1.70
C ILE A 220 2.50 11.14 -1.19
N TYR A 221 3.32 10.49 -2.00
CA TYR A 221 4.69 10.20 -1.65
C TYR A 221 5.55 10.07 -2.90
N THR A 222 6.86 10.07 -2.71
CA THR A 222 7.83 9.83 -3.78
C THR A 222 8.77 8.68 -3.41
N ILE A 223 9.61 8.28 -4.34
CA ILE A 223 10.62 7.25 -4.15
C ILE A 223 11.48 7.60 -2.92
N ASP A 224 11.71 6.63 -2.04
CA ASP A 224 12.56 6.81 -0.86
C ASP A 224 13.78 5.89 -0.85
N ARG A 225 13.64 4.71 -1.44
CA ARG A 225 14.67 3.66 -1.47
C ARG A 225 15.07 3.31 -2.89
N GLU A 226 16.03 2.42 -3.01
CA GLU A 226 16.42 1.86 -4.30
C GLU A 226 15.23 1.18 -4.99
N THR A 227 15.16 1.32 -6.30
CA THR A 227 14.11 0.79 -7.15
C THR A 227 14.69 -0.23 -8.13
N PRO A 228 13.90 -1.24 -8.57
CA PRO A 228 14.40 -2.24 -9.52
C PRO A 228 14.69 -1.61 -10.89
N ALA A 229 13.90 -0.65 -11.34
CA ALA A 229 14.18 0.07 -12.58
C ALA A 229 15.19 1.19 -12.37
N GLN A 230 16.04 1.41 -13.36
CA GLN A 230 17.02 2.49 -13.40
C GLN A 230 16.40 3.78 -13.98
N GLY A 231 16.98 4.93 -13.64
CA GLY A 231 16.61 6.22 -14.22
C GLY A 231 15.44 6.92 -13.51
N LEU A 232 14.84 6.27 -12.51
CA LEU A 232 13.78 6.88 -11.71
C LEU A 232 14.34 7.94 -10.78
N GLN A 233 13.60 9.03 -10.59
CA GLN A 233 13.96 10.15 -9.76
C GLN A 233 12.83 10.53 -8.83
N LYS A 234 13.17 11.04 -7.65
CA LYS A 234 12.18 11.61 -6.72
C LYS A 234 11.46 12.80 -7.37
N ALA A 235 10.16 12.93 -7.13
CA ALA A 235 9.48 14.21 -7.28
C ALA A 235 10.11 15.22 -6.31
N THR A 236 10.20 16.48 -6.69
CA THR A 236 10.75 17.51 -5.79
C THR A 236 9.76 17.84 -4.68
N HIS A 237 10.27 18.45 -3.60
CA HIS A 237 9.42 18.92 -2.51
C HIS A 237 8.36 19.90 -3.02
N GLU A 238 8.77 20.83 -3.89
CA GLU A 238 7.90 21.84 -4.49
C GLU A 238 6.79 21.21 -5.33
N GLN A 239 7.11 20.15 -6.09
CA GLN A 239 6.11 19.44 -6.89
C GLN A 239 5.09 18.74 -5.98
N LEU A 240 5.55 18.00 -4.96
CA LEU A 240 4.66 17.33 -4.02
C LEU A 240 3.82 18.33 -3.22
N ASP A 241 4.39 19.44 -2.77
CA ASP A 241 3.67 20.50 -2.07
C ASP A 241 2.59 21.11 -2.96
N ALA A 242 2.89 21.41 -4.22
CA ALA A 242 1.92 21.95 -5.18
C ALA A 242 0.75 20.96 -5.41
N ILE A 243 1.03 19.66 -5.54
CA ILE A 243 -0.01 18.63 -5.70
C ILE A 243 -0.83 18.50 -4.42
N ARG A 244 -0.20 18.42 -3.24
CA ARG A 244 -0.88 18.40 -1.94
C ARG A 244 -1.84 19.59 -1.79
N ASP A 245 -1.36 20.78 -2.10
CA ASP A 245 -2.14 22.01 -1.93
C ASP A 245 -3.36 22.05 -2.88
N LYS A 246 -3.25 21.48 -4.10
CA LYS A 246 -4.40 21.28 -5.00
C LYS A 246 -5.45 20.34 -4.39
N VAL A 247 -5.02 19.23 -3.77
CA VAL A 247 -5.92 18.28 -3.11
C VAL A 247 -6.62 18.95 -1.92
N ILE A 248 -5.87 19.70 -1.10
CA ILE A 248 -6.42 20.46 0.04
C ILE A 248 -7.39 21.54 -0.44
N ALA A 249 -7.07 22.26 -1.51
CA ALA A 249 -7.97 23.27 -2.09
C ALA A 249 -9.26 22.64 -2.65
N ALA A 250 -9.25 21.36 -3.01
CA ALA A 250 -10.44 20.60 -3.37
C ALA A 250 -11.27 20.12 -2.15
N GLY A 251 -10.87 20.48 -0.93
CA GLY A 251 -11.57 20.13 0.31
C GLY A 251 -11.23 18.74 0.87
N ILE A 252 -10.19 18.09 0.37
CA ILE A 252 -9.78 16.73 0.79
C ILE A 252 -8.49 16.84 1.62
N PRO A 253 -8.42 16.28 2.84
CA PRO A 253 -7.18 16.21 3.60
C PRO A 253 -6.07 15.48 2.82
N CYS A 254 -4.86 16.05 2.81
CA CYS A 254 -3.73 15.46 2.08
C CYS A 254 -2.43 15.58 2.88
N THR A 255 -1.64 14.52 2.89
CA THR A 255 -0.27 14.50 3.43
C THR A 255 0.73 14.17 2.34
N ALA A 256 1.91 14.79 2.39
CA ALA A 256 3.03 14.49 1.51
C ALA A 256 4.18 13.85 2.31
N SER A 257 4.83 12.84 1.71
CA SER A 257 6.04 12.19 2.27
C SER A 257 7.16 12.25 1.22
N TYR A 258 8.32 12.80 1.64
CA TYR A 258 9.46 13.12 0.76
C TYR A 258 10.59 12.09 0.86
#